data_696c66be0348feecf0224c6f18f1b1fc
#
_entry.id   696c66be0348feecf0224c6f18f1b1fc
#
_cell.length_a   1.000
_cell.length_b   1.000
_cell.length_c   1.000
_cell.angle_alpha   90.00
_cell.angle_beta   90.00
_cell.angle_gamma   90.00
#
_symmetry.space_group_name_H-M   'P 1'
#
loop_
_entity.id
_entity.type
_entity.pdbx_description
1 polymer ?
#
loop_
_entity_poly.entity_id
_entity_poly.type
_entity_poly.pdbx_seq_one_letter_code
_entity_poly.pdbx_strand_id
1 'polypeptide(L)'
;MSTKVTISQVADLAEVSIATVSRFINNSASVKKQTAQRIMNAIKVLDYPLPSDFYSLNQAQPGRGHMITISLPSISNPFYSDVLKGTQAAAKRHNYYTNVNVQHLDSSTLSDFMEFMEHSGSKGAIIMNAMNRELFDLLYKRMPFVQCCEFTENQTLVSYTSIDDIQASKKMTEYLISTGRTKIGFLSGPMRYKYARHRIAGYKAALEEAGIPLHPEWIITLPELDFKMAVSSVQQLMTQKEHPDALFTVSDLLAAAAIQASRTAGLVVPDDIFVSGFDNVDISQAVFPAITTINLPKYQLGYMACELLIERLENPNVKVKQILLNAELIIRESTQK
;
A
#
# COMPACT_ATOMS: atom_id res chain seq x y z
N MET A 1 -24.58 41.74 -27.78
CA MET A 1 -24.82 41.90 -26.34
C MET A 1 -25.26 40.55 -25.80
N SER A 2 -24.41 39.86 -25.07
CA SER A 2 -24.78 38.58 -24.44
C SER A 2 -25.76 38.86 -23.32
N THR A 3 -27.01 38.42 -23.46
CA THR A 3 -28.05 38.53 -22.41
C THR A 3 -27.60 37.68 -21.22
N LYS A 4 -27.32 38.36 -20.09
CA LYS A 4 -26.88 37.70 -18.85
C LYS A 4 -28.01 36.79 -18.37
N VAL A 5 -27.73 35.48 -18.26
CA VAL A 5 -28.70 34.50 -17.77
C VAL A 5 -29.16 34.85 -16.35
N THR A 6 -30.45 34.73 -16.08
CA THR A 6 -31.07 35.12 -14.82
C THR A 6 -31.53 33.90 -14.00
N ILE A 7 -31.65 34.08 -12.68
CA ILE A 7 -32.13 33.05 -11.77
C ILE A 7 -33.61 32.61 -12.11
N SER A 8 -34.39 33.52 -12.72
CA SER A 8 -35.74 33.23 -13.19
C SER A 8 -35.71 32.18 -14.31
N GLN A 9 -34.82 32.34 -15.29
CA GLN A 9 -34.66 31.37 -16.39
C GLN A 9 -34.23 29.98 -15.88
N VAL A 10 -33.38 29.95 -14.85
CA VAL A 10 -33.03 28.68 -14.21
C VAL A 10 -34.23 28.04 -13.50
N ALA A 11 -35.06 28.86 -12.82
CA ALA A 11 -36.25 28.41 -12.12
C ALA A 11 -37.29 27.83 -13.11
N ASP A 12 -37.50 28.55 -14.23
CA ASP A 12 -38.44 28.15 -15.30
C ASP A 12 -37.98 26.82 -15.92
N LEU A 13 -36.70 26.68 -16.28
CA LEU A 13 -36.20 25.46 -16.88
C LEU A 13 -36.15 24.26 -15.90
N ALA A 14 -35.96 24.53 -14.62
CA ALA A 14 -35.99 23.51 -13.57
C ALA A 14 -37.42 23.19 -13.08
N GLU A 15 -38.45 23.89 -13.56
CA GLU A 15 -39.84 23.77 -13.11
C GLU A 15 -40.00 23.94 -11.59
N VAL A 16 -39.39 24.97 -11.02
CA VAL A 16 -39.43 25.29 -9.59
C VAL A 16 -39.57 26.79 -9.37
N SER A 17 -39.88 27.21 -8.13
CA SER A 17 -39.88 28.64 -7.80
C SER A 17 -38.49 29.23 -7.73
N ILE A 18 -38.37 30.54 -8.01
CA ILE A 18 -37.11 31.32 -7.83
C ILE A 18 -36.58 31.15 -6.40
N ALA A 19 -37.47 31.14 -5.39
CA ALA A 19 -37.11 30.93 -4.00
C ALA A 19 -36.45 29.54 -3.78
N THR A 20 -36.89 28.53 -4.51
CA THR A 20 -36.31 27.17 -4.45
C THR A 20 -34.92 27.15 -5.06
N VAL A 21 -34.70 27.85 -6.20
CA VAL A 21 -33.35 27.98 -6.81
C VAL A 21 -32.44 28.77 -5.90
N SER A 22 -32.88 29.92 -5.35
CA SER A 22 -32.10 30.73 -4.41
C SER A 22 -31.68 29.91 -3.17
N ARG A 23 -32.66 29.15 -2.62
CA ARG A 23 -32.40 28.27 -1.46
C ARG A 23 -31.39 27.18 -1.82
N PHE A 24 -31.50 26.60 -3.01
CA PHE A 24 -30.54 25.62 -3.50
C PHE A 24 -29.13 26.22 -3.65
N ILE A 25 -28.99 27.43 -4.20
CA ILE A 25 -27.70 28.10 -4.37
C ILE A 25 -27.06 28.41 -3.02
N ASN A 26 -27.85 28.85 -2.03
CA ASN A 26 -27.33 29.23 -0.70
C ASN A 26 -27.19 28.05 0.27
N ASN A 27 -27.98 26.99 0.12
CA ASN A 27 -27.91 25.77 0.95
C ASN A 27 -28.60 24.59 0.24
N SER A 28 -27.84 23.82 -0.53
CA SER A 28 -28.37 22.70 -1.32
C SER A 28 -28.99 21.59 -0.49
N ALA A 29 -28.53 21.38 0.76
CA ALA A 29 -29.10 20.38 1.67
C ALA A 29 -30.56 20.63 2.06
N SER A 30 -31.05 21.84 1.86
CA SER A 30 -32.48 22.22 2.15
C SER A 30 -33.45 21.84 1.06
N VAL A 31 -32.99 21.26 -0.08
CA VAL A 31 -33.80 20.93 -1.25
C VAL A 31 -33.79 19.42 -1.49
N LYS A 32 -34.95 18.83 -1.80
CA LYS A 32 -35.07 17.40 -2.10
C LYS A 32 -34.16 17.01 -3.26
N LYS A 33 -33.50 15.84 -3.17
CA LYS A 33 -32.49 15.33 -4.11
C LYS A 33 -32.90 15.43 -5.60
N GLN A 34 -34.14 15.06 -5.91
CA GLN A 34 -34.67 15.10 -7.28
C GLN A 34 -34.81 16.54 -7.79
N THR A 35 -35.24 17.47 -6.94
CA THR A 35 -35.37 18.91 -7.25
C THR A 35 -34.00 19.55 -7.43
N ALA A 36 -33.03 19.20 -6.57
CA ALA A 36 -31.63 19.65 -6.68
C ALA A 36 -31.03 19.24 -8.02
N GLN A 37 -31.29 18.01 -8.48
CA GLN A 37 -30.82 17.51 -9.78
C GLN A 37 -31.38 18.31 -10.97
N ARG A 38 -32.67 18.65 -10.94
CA ARG A 38 -33.31 19.49 -12.00
C ARG A 38 -32.72 20.89 -12.02
N ILE A 39 -32.49 21.50 -10.87
CA ILE A 39 -31.86 22.84 -10.78
C ILE A 39 -30.44 22.81 -11.32
N MET A 40 -29.63 21.81 -10.94
CA MET A 40 -28.25 21.68 -11.46
C MET A 40 -28.20 21.46 -12.97
N ASN A 41 -29.12 20.68 -13.52
CA ASN A 41 -29.20 20.50 -14.98
C ASN A 41 -29.57 21.82 -15.70
N ALA A 42 -30.52 22.57 -15.16
CA ALA A 42 -30.90 23.88 -15.71
C ALA A 42 -29.75 24.89 -15.65
N ILE A 43 -29.00 24.94 -14.53
CA ILE A 43 -27.79 25.77 -14.39
C ILE A 43 -26.74 25.44 -15.47
N LYS A 44 -26.48 24.14 -15.70
CA LYS A 44 -25.53 23.68 -16.72
C LYS A 44 -25.99 24.01 -18.14
N VAL A 45 -27.25 23.79 -18.47
CA VAL A 45 -27.79 24.04 -19.81
C VAL A 45 -27.76 25.53 -20.16
N LEU A 46 -28.01 26.39 -19.16
CA LEU A 46 -28.08 27.84 -19.33
C LEU A 46 -26.73 28.53 -19.12
N ASP A 47 -25.70 27.82 -18.70
CA ASP A 47 -24.39 28.34 -18.28
C ASP A 47 -24.56 29.52 -17.25
N TYR A 48 -25.44 29.29 -16.25
CA TYR A 48 -25.73 30.29 -15.23
C TYR A 48 -24.52 30.43 -14.29
N PRO A 49 -23.99 31.66 -14.08
CA PRO A 49 -22.81 31.85 -13.24
C PRO A 49 -23.17 31.62 -11.75
N LEU A 50 -22.59 30.61 -11.16
CA LEU A 50 -22.71 30.33 -9.74
C LEU A 50 -21.72 31.21 -8.93
N PRO A 51 -22.05 31.59 -7.66
CA PRO A 51 -21.10 32.23 -6.76
C PRO A 51 -19.82 31.39 -6.60
N SER A 52 -18.67 32.04 -6.44
CA SER A 52 -17.36 31.36 -6.30
C SER A 52 -17.29 30.39 -5.10
N ASP A 53 -18.07 30.67 -4.10
CA ASP A 53 -18.21 29.89 -2.87
C ASP A 53 -19.34 28.83 -2.92
N PHE A 54 -20.14 28.79 -4.00
CA PHE A 54 -21.20 27.82 -4.16
C PHE A 54 -20.71 26.38 -3.98
N TYR A 55 -19.55 26.06 -4.57
CA TYR A 55 -18.98 24.74 -4.50
C TYR A 55 -18.35 24.42 -3.13
N SER A 56 -17.91 25.43 -2.39
CA SER A 56 -17.38 25.28 -1.02
C SER A 56 -18.51 25.19 0.03
N LEU A 57 -19.59 25.95 -0.13
CA LEU A 57 -20.76 25.94 0.78
C LEU A 57 -21.66 24.71 0.57
N ASN A 58 -21.69 24.15 -0.63
CA ASN A 58 -22.54 23.01 -0.99
C ASN A 58 -21.72 21.72 -1.15
N GLN A 59 -20.84 21.41 -0.20
CA GLN A 59 -20.02 20.17 -0.18
C GLN A 59 -20.83 18.86 -0.19
N ALA A 60 -22.15 18.91 -0.14
CA ALA A 60 -23.04 17.78 -0.39
C ALA A 60 -23.49 17.73 -1.86
N GLN A 61 -22.54 17.70 -2.82
CA GLN A 61 -22.92 17.47 -4.23
C GLN A 61 -23.28 15.99 -4.44
N PRO A 62 -24.45 15.67 -5.04
CA PRO A 62 -24.68 14.37 -5.62
C PRO A 62 -23.75 14.22 -6.83
N GLY A 63 -22.60 13.56 -6.65
CA GLY A 63 -21.65 13.27 -7.72
C GLY A 63 -20.18 13.49 -7.43
N ARG A 64 -19.77 14.19 -6.37
CA ARG A 64 -18.41 14.12 -5.84
C ARG A 64 -18.34 12.98 -4.82
N GLY A 65 -17.80 11.86 -5.22
CA GLY A 65 -17.42 10.79 -4.30
C GLY A 65 -16.51 11.33 -3.18
N HIS A 66 -16.60 10.78 -2.00
CA HIS A 66 -15.73 11.13 -0.90
C HIS A 66 -14.27 10.76 -1.25
N MET A 67 -13.32 11.59 -0.83
CA MET A 67 -11.88 11.31 -1.02
C MET A 67 -11.35 10.47 0.14
N ILE A 68 -10.50 9.49 -0.17
CA ILE A 68 -9.65 8.78 0.80
C ILE A 68 -8.19 8.84 0.34
N THR A 69 -7.28 8.88 1.29
CA THR A 69 -5.84 8.96 1.03
C THR A 69 -5.20 7.58 1.20
N ILE A 70 -4.31 7.24 0.29
CA ILE A 70 -3.41 6.10 0.41
C ILE A 70 -2.03 6.66 0.74
N SER A 71 -1.51 6.37 1.93
CA SER A 71 -0.17 6.81 2.36
C SER A 71 0.81 5.66 2.23
N LEU A 72 1.84 5.86 1.42
CA LEU A 72 2.90 4.87 1.19
C LEU A 72 4.29 5.53 1.23
N PRO A 73 5.32 4.79 1.64
CA PRO A 73 6.64 5.37 1.85
C PRO A 73 7.38 5.70 0.54
N SER A 74 7.07 4.98 -0.54
CA SER A 74 7.74 5.13 -1.84
C SER A 74 6.89 4.54 -2.96
N ILE A 75 6.94 5.13 -4.15
CA ILE A 75 6.34 4.57 -5.38
C ILE A 75 7.35 3.73 -6.19
N SER A 76 8.62 3.74 -5.82
CA SER A 76 9.66 3.01 -6.54
C SER A 76 9.57 1.49 -6.35
N ASN A 77 8.86 1.01 -5.33
CA ASN A 77 8.62 -0.40 -5.12
C ASN A 77 7.40 -0.86 -5.94
N PRO A 78 7.58 -1.73 -6.96
CA PRO A 78 6.48 -2.24 -7.79
C PRO A 78 5.37 -2.96 -7.01
N PHE A 79 5.67 -3.44 -5.80
CA PHE A 79 4.73 -4.07 -4.88
C PHE A 79 3.43 -3.25 -4.72
N TYR A 80 3.54 -1.93 -4.60
CA TYR A 80 2.38 -1.07 -4.34
C TYR A 80 1.41 -0.96 -5.51
N SER A 81 1.85 -1.22 -6.74
CA SER A 81 1.02 -1.07 -7.96
C SER A 81 -0.29 -1.87 -7.87
N ASP A 82 -0.22 -3.15 -7.53
CA ASP A 82 -1.41 -4.00 -7.44
C ASP A 82 -2.25 -3.73 -6.19
N VAL A 83 -1.62 -3.33 -5.09
CA VAL A 83 -2.33 -2.87 -3.89
C VAL A 83 -3.17 -1.64 -4.21
N LEU A 84 -2.59 -0.66 -4.92
CA LEU A 84 -3.29 0.55 -5.38
C LEU A 84 -4.46 0.21 -6.32
N LYS A 85 -4.29 -0.71 -7.28
CA LYS A 85 -5.38 -1.18 -8.16
C LYS A 85 -6.55 -1.75 -7.36
N GLY A 86 -6.26 -2.60 -6.36
CA GLY A 86 -7.28 -3.16 -5.47
C GLY A 86 -8.01 -2.08 -4.68
N THR A 87 -7.27 -1.17 -4.07
CA THR A 87 -7.83 -0.04 -3.33
C THR A 87 -8.74 0.83 -4.21
N GLN A 88 -8.28 1.17 -5.42
CA GLN A 88 -9.07 1.98 -6.35
C GLN A 88 -10.36 1.29 -6.80
N ALA A 89 -10.30 -0.04 -7.02
CA ALA A 89 -11.48 -0.81 -7.41
C ALA A 89 -12.55 -0.82 -6.31
N ALA A 90 -12.16 -1.02 -5.03
CA ALA A 90 -13.06 -0.95 -3.90
C ALA A 90 -13.62 0.47 -3.70
N ALA A 91 -12.77 1.49 -3.72
CA ALA A 91 -13.18 2.90 -3.61
C ALA A 91 -14.22 3.27 -4.67
N LYS A 92 -13.98 2.91 -5.93
CA LYS A 92 -14.90 3.18 -7.04
C LYS A 92 -16.26 2.52 -6.84
N ARG A 93 -16.31 1.30 -6.30
CA ARG A 93 -17.56 0.58 -6.00
C ARG A 93 -18.44 1.33 -5.02
N HIS A 94 -17.86 2.05 -4.08
CA HIS A 94 -18.53 2.82 -3.04
C HIS A 94 -18.64 4.33 -3.36
N ASN A 95 -18.35 4.76 -4.61
CA ASN A 95 -18.31 6.17 -5.02
C ASN A 95 -17.31 7.02 -4.24
N TYR A 96 -16.20 6.42 -3.83
CA TYR A 96 -15.04 7.13 -3.30
C TYR A 96 -13.99 7.34 -4.39
N TYR A 97 -13.25 8.44 -4.27
CA TYR A 97 -12.03 8.70 -5.03
C TYR A 97 -10.81 8.48 -4.15
N THR A 98 -9.68 8.18 -4.77
CA THR A 98 -8.42 7.99 -4.06
C THR A 98 -7.40 9.01 -4.51
N ASN A 99 -6.62 9.53 -3.58
CA ASN A 99 -5.35 10.20 -3.82
C ASN A 99 -4.21 9.43 -3.16
N VAL A 100 -2.98 9.74 -3.53
CA VAL A 100 -1.80 9.07 -2.99
C VAL A 100 -0.87 10.12 -2.38
N ASN A 101 -0.52 9.92 -1.13
CA ASN A 101 0.53 10.66 -0.43
C ASN A 101 1.77 9.77 -0.35
N VAL A 102 2.89 10.24 -0.92
CA VAL A 102 4.15 9.49 -1.00
C VAL A 102 5.18 10.17 -0.13
N GLN A 103 5.33 9.67 1.09
CA GLN A 103 6.36 10.12 2.03
C GLN A 103 6.54 9.08 3.14
N HIS A 104 7.71 9.04 3.75
CA HIS A 104 7.86 8.37 5.04
C HIS A 104 7.03 9.10 6.07
N LEU A 105 6.25 8.35 6.85
CA LEU A 105 5.39 8.91 7.87
C LEU A 105 6.05 8.72 9.24
N ASP A 106 6.46 9.82 9.84
CA ASP A 106 7.06 9.90 11.18
C ASP A 106 6.65 11.19 11.89
N SER A 107 7.20 11.45 13.06
CA SER A 107 6.85 12.63 13.86
C SER A 107 7.18 13.94 13.15
N SER A 108 8.19 13.98 12.28
CA SER A 108 8.61 15.18 11.54
C SER A 108 7.71 15.48 10.33
N THR A 109 7.17 14.46 9.70
CA THR A 109 6.34 14.57 8.50
C THR A 109 4.83 14.52 8.79
N LEU A 110 4.44 14.27 10.03
CA LEU A 110 3.03 14.19 10.44
C LEU A 110 2.25 15.46 10.14
N SER A 111 2.86 16.64 10.35
CA SER A 111 2.20 17.93 10.08
C SER A 111 1.83 18.06 8.61
N ASP A 112 2.79 17.78 7.72
CA ASP A 112 2.62 17.87 6.26
C ASP A 112 1.57 16.85 5.78
N PHE A 113 1.57 15.66 6.38
CA PHE A 113 0.55 14.66 6.10
C PHE A 113 -0.85 15.13 6.50
N MET A 114 -1.01 15.73 7.67
CA MET A 114 -2.30 16.25 8.14
C MET A 114 -2.78 17.42 7.27
N GLU A 115 -1.88 18.31 6.87
CA GLU A 115 -2.17 19.39 5.93
C GLU A 115 -2.62 18.86 4.56
N PHE A 116 -1.93 17.84 4.04
CA PHE A 116 -2.33 17.16 2.81
C PHE A 116 -3.73 16.55 2.93
N MET A 117 -4.07 15.90 4.06
CA MET A 117 -5.38 15.33 4.33
C MET A 117 -6.48 16.40 4.31
N GLU A 118 -6.22 17.54 4.93
CA GLU A 118 -7.16 18.67 5.00
C GLU A 118 -7.39 19.28 3.61
N HIS A 119 -6.32 19.66 2.91
CA HIS A 119 -6.41 20.26 1.56
C HIS A 119 -7.04 19.33 0.52
N SER A 120 -6.80 18.03 0.62
CA SER A 120 -7.44 17.05 -0.27
C SER A 120 -8.90 16.77 0.06
N GLY A 121 -9.40 17.18 1.21
CA GLY A 121 -10.73 16.87 1.72
C GLY A 121 -10.94 15.39 2.02
N SER A 122 -9.85 14.66 2.28
CA SER A 122 -9.88 13.21 2.54
C SER A 122 -10.59 12.89 3.85
N LYS A 123 -11.46 11.88 3.84
CA LYS A 123 -12.25 11.47 4.99
C LYS A 123 -11.54 10.46 5.90
N GLY A 124 -10.51 9.81 5.39
CA GLY A 124 -9.70 8.84 6.12
C GLY A 124 -8.53 8.36 5.26
N ALA A 125 -7.67 7.52 5.82
CA ALA A 125 -6.48 7.03 5.13
C ALA A 125 -6.27 5.51 5.24
N ILE A 126 -5.65 4.95 4.20
CA ILE A 126 -5.04 3.62 4.21
C ILE A 126 -3.54 3.83 4.37
N ILE A 127 -2.97 3.39 5.48
CA ILE A 127 -1.57 3.61 5.83
C ILE A 127 -0.76 2.35 5.55
N MET A 128 0.26 2.48 4.69
CA MET A 128 1.23 1.42 4.36
C MET A 128 2.64 1.73 4.90
N ASN A 129 2.76 2.81 5.64
CA ASN A 129 3.98 3.21 6.33
C ASN A 129 4.17 2.43 7.63
N ALA A 130 5.43 2.16 7.97
CA ALA A 130 5.78 1.74 9.32
C ALA A 130 5.47 2.86 10.31
N MET A 131 4.84 2.53 11.42
CA MET A 131 4.53 3.49 12.49
C MET A 131 4.97 2.94 13.84
N ASN A 132 5.61 3.78 14.65
CA ASN A 132 5.78 3.49 16.06
C ASN A 132 4.48 3.76 16.84
N ARG A 133 4.44 3.37 18.10
CA ARG A 133 3.24 3.51 18.93
C ARG A 133 2.81 4.96 19.12
N GLU A 134 3.76 5.88 19.29
CA GLU A 134 3.48 7.30 19.47
C GLU A 134 2.76 7.90 18.26
N LEU A 135 3.29 7.68 17.06
CA LEU A 135 2.69 8.14 15.82
C LEU A 135 1.30 7.52 15.58
N PHE A 136 1.17 6.23 15.88
CA PHE A 136 -0.13 5.54 15.81
C PHE A 136 -1.17 6.22 16.71
N ASP A 137 -0.84 6.47 17.98
CA ASP A 137 -1.75 7.09 18.94
C ASP A 137 -2.10 8.55 18.56
N LEU A 138 -1.17 9.28 17.96
CA LEU A 138 -1.41 10.64 17.44
C LEU A 138 -2.40 10.63 16.26
N LEU A 139 -2.23 9.71 15.31
CA LEU A 139 -3.14 9.58 14.16
C LEU A 139 -4.52 9.08 14.58
N TYR A 140 -4.58 8.09 15.47
CA TYR A 140 -5.83 7.51 15.96
C TYR A 140 -6.76 8.55 16.59
N LYS A 141 -6.20 9.55 17.26
CA LYS A 141 -6.96 10.66 17.87
C LYS A 141 -7.45 11.71 16.86
N ARG A 142 -6.85 11.76 15.66
CA ARG A 142 -7.08 12.85 14.70
C ARG A 142 -7.96 12.46 13.53
N MET A 143 -7.92 11.19 13.10
CA MET A 143 -8.60 10.79 11.87
C MET A 143 -8.87 9.28 11.81
N PRO A 144 -9.93 8.85 11.09
CA PRO A 144 -10.12 7.45 10.76
C PRO A 144 -9.03 6.95 9.81
N PHE A 145 -8.44 5.79 10.12
CA PHE A 145 -7.51 5.11 9.20
C PHE A 145 -7.57 3.59 9.38
N VAL A 146 -7.04 2.87 8.42
CA VAL A 146 -6.73 1.44 8.46
C VAL A 146 -5.28 1.23 8.04
N GLN A 147 -4.68 0.13 8.46
CA GLN A 147 -3.33 -0.23 8.05
C GLN A 147 -3.38 -1.32 6.97
N CYS A 148 -2.48 -1.27 6.00
CA CYS A 148 -2.41 -2.24 4.92
C CYS A 148 -0.95 -2.69 4.72
N CYS A 149 -0.72 -4.00 4.72
CA CYS A 149 0.58 -4.66 4.63
C CYS A 149 1.46 -4.46 5.85
N GLU A 150 1.69 -3.22 6.26
CA GLU A 150 2.29 -2.83 7.54
C GLU A 150 1.21 -2.61 8.58
N PHE A 151 1.48 -2.98 9.83
CA PHE A 151 0.61 -2.67 10.97
C PHE A 151 1.43 -2.48 12.25
N THR A 152 0.91 -1.65 13.15
CA THR A 152 1.49 -1.44 14.47
C THR A 152 1.18 -2.65 15.35
N GLU A 153 2.22 -3.32 15.83
CA GLU A 153 2.08 -4.53 16.64
C GLU A 153 1.42 -4.23 18.01
N ASN A 154 0.77 -5.23 18.59
CA ASN A 154 0.11 -5.14 19.90
C ASN A 154 -0.95 -4.03 20.02
N GLN A 155 -1.64 -3.69 18.91
CA GLN A 155 -2.79 -2.78 18.91
C GLN A 155 -4.08 -3.52 18.51
N THR A 156 -5.21 -3.07 19.07
CA THR A 156 -6.56 -3.60 18.80
C THR A 156 -7.56 -2.52 18.44
N LEU A 157 -7.08 -1.31 18.13
CA LEU A 157 -7.89 -0.10 17.96
C LEU A 157 -8.25 0.17 16.49
N VAL A 158 -7.41 -0.32 15.57
CA VAL A 158 -7.50 -0.04 14.13
C VAL A 158 -7.50 -1.35 13.34
N SER A 159 -8.37 -1.45 12.36
CA SER A 159 -8.40 -2.59 11.45
C SER A 159 -7.18 -2.59 10.52
N TYR A 160 -6.74 -3.80 10.15
CA TYR A 160 -5.68 -3.94 9.16
C TYR A 160 -5.88 -5.15 8.25
N THR A 161 -5.22 -5.10 7.09
CA THR A 161 -5.02 -6.24 6.20
C THR A 161 -3.54 -6.50 6.03
N SER A 162 -3.10 -7.73 6.14
CA SER A 162 -1.70 -8.13 5.96
C SER A 162 -1.62 -9.62 5.59
N ILE A 163 -0.40 -10.16 5.56
CA ILE A 163 -0.11 -11.59 5.57
C ILE A 163 0.62 -11.96 6.86
N ASP A 164 0.73 -13.26 7.13
CA ASP A 164 1.67 -13.76 8.13
C ASP A 164 3.08 -13.84 7.49
N ASP A 165 3.85 -12.76 7.64
CA ASP A 165 5.22 -12.68 7.11
C ASP A 165 6.17 -13.68 7.76
N ILE A 166 5.93 -14.07 9.03
CA ILE A 166 6.75 -15.06 9.75
C ILE A 166 6.57 -16.43 9.09
N GLN A 167 5.32 -16.87 8.94
CA GLN A 167 5.03 -18.17 8.33
C GLN A 167 5.43 -18.23 6.85
N ALA A 168 5.20 -17.15 6.09
CA ALA A 168 5.60 -17.10 4.69
C ALA A 168 7.12 -17.19 4.51
N SER A 169 7.88 -16.47 5.34
CA SER A 169 9.34 -16.51 5.34
C SER A 169 9.89 -17.85 5.83
N LYS A 170 9.28 -18.42 6.87
CA LYS A 170 9.60 -19.76 7.34
C LYS A 170 9.44 -20.79 6.22
N LYS A 171 8.30 -20.78 5.52
CA LYS A 171 8.03 -21.67 4.39
C LYS A 171 9.05 -21.57 3.26
N MET A 172 9.50 -20.34 2.91
CA MET A 172 10.57 -20.15 1.93
C MET A 172 11.89 -20.76 2.41
N THR A 173 12.24 -20.56 3.65
CA THR A 173 13.51 -21.07 4.21
C THR A 173 13.47 -22.60 4.32
N GLU A 174 12.36 -23.19 4.76
CA GLU A 174 12.13 -24.65 4.78
C GLU A 174 12.26 -25.25 3.37
N TYR A 175 11.73 -24.56 2.36
CA TYR A 175 11.89 -24.97 0.97
C TYR A 175 13.38 -25.01 0.57
N LEU A 176 14.14 -23.94 0.84
CA LEU A 176 15.59 -23.92 0.54
C LEU A 176 16.34 -25.04 1.26
N ILE A 177 16.01 -25.31 2.51
CA ILE A 177 16.57 -26.44 3.29
C ILE A 177 16.23 -27.77 2.64
N SER A 178 14.96 -27.95 2.22
CA SER A 178 14.51 -29.21 1.59
C SER A 178 15.22 -29.53 0.27
N THR A 179 15.80 -28.52 -0.38
CA THR A 179 16.63 -28.70 -1.60
C THR A 179 18.09 -29.06 -1.28
N GLY A 180 18.43 -29.26 0.00
CA GLY A 180 19.78 -29.61 0.48
C GLY A 180 20.69 -28.43 0.77
N ARG A 181 20.16 -27.18 0.76
CA ARG A 181 20.95 -25.98 1.12
C ARG A 181 21.05 -25.84 2.64
N THR A 182 22.28 -25.66 3.11
CA THR A 182 22.57 -25.53 4.55
C THR A 182 23.31 -24.27 4.92
N LYS A 183 23.83 -23.53 3.93
CA LYS A 183 24.50 -22.24 4.07
C LYS A 183 23.62 -21.13 3.51
N ILE A 184 22.56 -20.79 4.26
CA ILE A 184 21.53 -19.87 3.79
C ILE A 184 21.80 -18.46 4.36
N GLY A 185 22.03 -17.48 3.49
CA GLY A 185 22.12 -16.07 3.84
C GLY A 185 20.77 -15.36 3.72
N PHE A 186 20.67 -14.17 4.33
CA PHE A 186 19.45 -13.36 4.32
C PHE A 186 19.74 -11.90 3.97
N LEU A 187 19.07 -11.35 2.96
CA LEU A 187 19.17 -9.95 2.58
C LEU A 187 17.88 -9.22 2.94
N SER A 188 17.95 -8.39 3.97
CA SER A 188 16.82 -7.63 4.53
C SER A 188 16.80 -6.19 4.04
N GLY A 189 15.60 -5.58 4.14
CA GLY A 189 15.39 -4.13 4.09
C GLY A 189 15.43 -3.49 5.48
N PRO A 190 14.91 -2.23 5.58
CA PRO A 190 14.96 -1.46 6.82
C PRO A 190 14.17 -2.11 7.96
N MET A 191 14.81 -2.33 9.10
CA MET A 191 14.22 -2.99 10.27
C MET A 191 13.12 -2.19 10.98
N ARG A 192 12.90 -0.92 10.59
CA ARG A 192 11.73 -0.16 11.05
C ARG A 192 10.41 -0.76 10.57
N TYR A 193 10.40 -1.46 9.44
CA TYR A 193 9.21 -2.12 8.91
C TYR A 193 8.96 -3.46 9.60
N LYS A 194 7.68 -3.75 9.87
CA LYS A 194 7.25 -5.03 10.43
C LYS A 194 7.64 -6.20 9.51
N TYR A 195 7.42 -6.06 8.19
CA TYR A 195 7.75 -7.14 7.27
C TYR A 195 9.22 -7.57 7.38
N ALA A 196 10.16 -6.64 7.54
CA ALA A 196 11.59 -6.97 7.64
C ALA A 196 11.88 -7.75 8.94
N ARG A 197 11.32 -7.31 10.07
CA ARG A 197 11.46 -8.01 11.35
C ARG A 197 10.81 -9.39 11.35
N HIS A 198 9.61 -9.50 10.77
CA HIS A 198 8.88 -10.76 10.71
C HIS A 198 9.52 -11.76 9.74
N ARG A 199 9.98 -11.32 8.56
CA ARG A 199 10.63 -12.19 7.59
C ARG A 199 11.95 -12.74 8.12
N ILE A 200 12.77 -11.92 8.78
CA ILE A 200 13.99 -12.42 9.42
C ILE A 200 13.70 -13.36 10.59
N ALA A 201 12.60 -13.15 11.33
CA ALA A 201 12.18 -14.05 12.40
C ALA A 201 11.78 -15.43 11.85
N GLY A 202 10.99 -15.47 10.77
CA GLY A 202 10.61 -16.71 10.09
C GLY A 202 11.81 -17.48 9.54
N TYR A 203 12.76 -16.76 8.90
CA TYR A 203 14.02 -17.33 8.45
C TYR A 203 14.81 -17.98 9.59
N LYS A 204 15.00 -17.27 10.71
CA LYS A 204 15.72 -17.79 11.87
C LYS A 204 15.02 -19.01 12.48
N ALA A 205 13.70 -18.96 12.62
CA ALA A 205 12.91 -20.08 13.15
C ALA A 205 13.07 -21.35 12.32
N ALA A 206 13.07 -21.25 10.98
CA ALA A 206 13.26 -22.41 10.10
C ALA A 206 14.66 -23.02 10.20
N LEU A 207 15.72 -22.20 10.34
CA LEU A 207 17.08 -22.69 10.55
C LEU A 207 17.21 -23.39 11.90
N GLU A 208 16.67 -22.80 12.96
CA GLU A 208 16.69 -23.36 14.32
C GLU A 208 15.98 -24.74 14.37
N GLU A 209 14.79 -24.84 13.80
CA GLU A 209 14.02 -26.09 13.75
C GLU A 209 14.74 -27.20 12.95
N ALA A 210 15.49 -26.80 11.92
CA ALA A 210 16.29 -27.74 11.11
C ALA A 210 17.67 -28.05 11.74
N GLY A 211 18.03 -27.44 12.85
CA GLY A 211 19.36 -27.58 13.48
C GLY A 211 20.51 -27.03 12.63
N ILE A 212 20.22 -26.06 11.72
CA ILE A 212 21.20 -25.41 10.89
C ILE A 212 21.76 -24.17 11.62
N PRO A 213 23.09 -24.01 11.77
CA PRO A 213 23.66 -22.86 12.43
C PRO A 213 23.30 -21.54 11.75
N LEU A 214 22.92 -20.57 12.54
CA LEU A 214 22.74 -19.19 12.07
C LEU A 214 24.12 -18.52 11.92
N HIS A 215 24.36 -17.90 10.76
CA HIS A 215 25.56 -17.13 10.46
C HIS A 215 25.20 -15.64 10.42
N PRO A 216 25.43 -14.87 11.51
CA PRO A 216 25.09 -13.46 11.57
C PRO A 216 25.77 -12.62 10.48
N GLU A 217 26.96 -13.01 10.04
CA GLU A 217 27.75 -12.39 8.98
C GLU A 217 27.14 -12.54 7.57
N TRP A 218 26.20 -13.46 7.39
CA TRP A 218 25.44 -13.64 6.14
C TRP A 218 24.07 -12.95 6.17
N ILE A 219 23.79 -12.19 7.23
CA ILE A 219 22.58 -11.37 7.34
C ILE A 219 22.93 -9.93 6.99
N ILE A 220 22.51 -9.50 5.81
CA ILE A 220 22.68 -8.13 5.34
C ILE A 220 21.39 -7.36 5.60
N THR A 221 21.50 -6.20 6.23
CA THR A 221 20.36 -5.28 6.43
C THR A 221 20.64 -3.96 5.70
N LEU A 222 19.81 -3.64 4.72
CA LEU A 222 19.90 -2.39 3.98
C LEU A 222 19.05 -1.29 4.65
N PRO A 223 19.50 -0.03 4.63
CA PRO A 223 18.74 1.09 5.16
C PRO A 223 17.49 1.42 4.32
N GLU A 224 17.50 1.05 3.04
CA GLU A 224 16.39 1.20 2.08
C GLU A 224 16.36 0.00 1.10
N LEU A 225 15.21 -0.23 0.45
CA LEU A 225 15.12 -1.21 -0.65
C LEU A 225 15.72 -0.61 -1.92
N ASP A 226 17.04 -0.59 -1.98
CA ASP A 226 17.81 -0.02 -3.09
C ASP A 226 18.57 -1.10 -3.84
N PHE A 227 18.39 -1.13 -5.16
CA PHE A 227 19.01 -2.14 -6.03
C PHE A 227 20.54 -2.05 -6.04
N LYS A 228 21.11 -0.84 -6.13
CA LYS A 228 22.55 -0.65 -6.23
C LYS A 228 23.26 -0.99 -4.91
N MET A 229 22.66 -0.59 -3.79
CA MET A 229 23.17 -0.97 -2.47
C MET A 229 23.15 -2.48 -2.28
N ALA A 230 22.06 -3.15 -2.73
CA ALA A 230 21.97 -4.60 -2.68
C ALA A 230 23.06 -5.27 -3.52
N VAL A 231 23.28 -4.82 -4.76
CA VAL A 231 24.35 -5.35 -5.62
C VAL A 231 25.70 -5.26 -4.92
N SER A 232 26.05 -4.08 -4.39
CA SER A 232 27.35 -3.86 -3.73
C SER A 232 27.54 -4.75 -2.49
N SER A 233 26.49 -4.82 -1.64
CA SER A 233 26.56 -5.60 -0.39
C SER A 233 26.63 -7.10 -0.65
N VAL A 234 25.85 -7.61 -1.62
CA VAL A 234 25.90 -9.04 -2.01
C VAL A 234 27.21 -9.38 -2.69
N GLN A 235 27.76 -8.51 -3.56
CA GLN A 235 29.08 -8.70 -4.15
C GLN A 235 30.17 -8.87 -3.07
N GLN A 236 30.17 -7.98 -2.07
CA GLN A 236 31.11 -8.07 -0.96
C GLN A 236 30.95 -9.39 -0.19
N LEU A 237 29.71 -9.86 0.03
CA LEU A 237 29.47 -11.14 0.68
C LEU A 237 29.98 -12.31 -0.16
N MET A 238 29.73 -12.33 -1.47
CA MET A 238 30.11 -13.43 -2.37
C MET A 238 31.62 -13.52 -2.63
N THR A 239 32.39 -12.48 -2.36
CA THR A 239 33.86 -12.51 -2.47
C THR A 239 34.57 -13.05 -1.22
N GLN A 240 33.86 -13.33 -0.16
CA GLN A 240 34.41 -13.94 1.05
C GLN A 240 34.80 -15.41 0.80
N LYS A 241 35.81 -15.89 1.54
CA LYS A 241 36.25 -17.29 1.44
C LYS A 241 35.14 -18.29 1.76
N GLU A 242 34.31 -17.94 2.74
CA GLU A 242 33.07 -18.65 3.07
C GLU A 242 31.87 -17.73 2.82
N HIS A 243 30.99 -18.16 1.96
CA HIS A 243 29.77 -17.45 1.61
C HIS A 243 28.57 -18.41 1.57
N PRO A 244 27.34 -17.91 1.61
CA PRO A 244 26.14 -18.75 1.52
C PRO A 244 26.03 -19.47 0.16
N ASP A 245 25.39 -20.64 0.15
CA ASP A 245 25.02 -21.42 -1.03
C ASP A 245 23.55 -21.17 -1.44
N ALA A 246 22.80 -20.41 -0.63
CA ALA A 246 21.50 -19.85 -0.95
C ALA A 246 21.35 -18.48 -0.32
N LEU A 247 20.68 -17.55 -1.01
CA LEU A 247 20.36 -16.22 -0.50
C LEU A 247 18.86 -15.99 -0.57
N PHE A 248 18.22 -15.84 0.58
CA PHE A 248 16.85 -15.41 0.68
C PHE A 248 16.77 -13.89 0.84
N THR A 249 16.00 -13.23 0.00
CA THR A 249 15.85 -11.77 0.03
C THR A 249 14.42 -11.36 0.34
N VAL A 250 14.24 -10.23 1.02
CA VAL A 250 12.92 -9.75 1.44
C VAL A 250 12.08 -9.14 0.31
N SER A 251 12.59 -9.08 -0.91
CA SER A 251 11.82 -8.63 -2.09
C SER A 251 12.44 -9.14 -3.38
N ASP A 252 11.65 -9.22 -4.45
CA ASP A 252 12.12 -9.63 -5.77
C ASP A 252 13.11 -8.62 -6.37
N LEU A 253 13.00 -7.34 -6.01
CA LEU A 253 13.96 -6.32 -6.42
C LEU A 253 15.36 -6.63 -5.88
N LEU A 254 15.45 -7.01 -4.61
CA LEU A 254 16.71 -7.40 -3.98
C LEU A 254 17.20 -8.76 -4.49
N ALA A 255 16.30 -9.68 -4.85
CA ALA A 255 16.67 -10.95 -5.48
C ALA A 255 17.30 -10.73 -6.86
N ALA A 256 16.71 -9.86 -7.68
CA ALA A 256 17.30 -9.49 -8.98
C ALA A 256 18.70 -8.87 -8.82
N ALA A 257 18.88 -8.01 -7.80
CA ALA A 257 20.18 -7.44 -7.46
C ALA A 257 21.18 -8.52 -7.01
N ALA A 258 20.72 -9.51 -6.22
CA ALA A 258 21.54 -10.63 -5.76
C ALA A 258 21.98 -11.53 -6.93
N ILE A 259 21.10 -11.81 -7.91
CA ILE A 259 21.45 -12.55 -9.13
C ILE A 259 22.54 -11.80 -9.92
N GLN A 260 22.38 -10.48 -10.10
CA GLN A 260 23.40 -9.67 -10.78
C GLN A 260 24.74 -9.69 -10.04
N ALA A 261 24.73 -9.53 -8.72
CA ALA A 261 25.93 -9.53 -7.88
C ALA A 261 26.65 -10.88 -7.90
N SER A 262 25.90 -11.99 -7.78
CA SER A 262 26.45 -13.35 -7.87
C SER A 262 27.15 -13.59 -9.21
N ARG A 263 26.51 -13.22 -10.32
CA ARG A 263 27.10 -13.32 -11.65
C ARG A 263 28.38 -12.49 -11.78
N THR A 264 28.42 -11.28 -11.21
CA THR A 264 29.62 -10.44 -11.23
C THR A 264 30.73 -11.02 -10.38
N ALA A 265 30.41 -11.77 -9.31
CA ALA A 265 31.38 -12.53 -8.51
C ALA A 265 31.80 -13.87 -9.15
N GLY A 266 31.33 -14.20 -10.36
CA GLY A 266 31.65 -15.43 -11.09
C GLY A 266 30.80 -16.65 -10.70
N LEU A 267 29.73 -16.46 -9.92
CA LEU A 267 28.81 -17.51 -9.50
C LEU A 267 27.62 -17.62 -10.44
N VAL A 268 27.19 -18.84 -10.74
CA VAL A 268 26.04 -19.15 -11.59
C VAL A 268 24.81 -19.45 -10.71
N VAL A 269 23.69 -18.75 -10.96
CA VAL A 269 22.41 -19.05 -10.36
C VAL A 269 21.62 -19.91 -11.36
N PRO A 270 21.13 -21.10 -10.99
CA PRO A 270 21.10 -21.70 -9.65
C PRO A 270 22.27 -22.66 -9.33
N ASP A 271 23.22 -22.88 -10.22
CA ASP A 271 24.19 -23.99 -10.09
C ASP A 271 25.10 -23.83 -8.85
N ASP A 272 25.66 -22.64 -8.64
CA ASP A 272 26.56 -22.38 -7.51
C ASP A 272 25.79 -21.83 -6.29
N ILE A 273 24.79 -20.98 -6.51
CA ILE A 273 24.02 -20.33 -5.46
C ILE A 273 22.54 -20.24 -5.83
N PHE A 274 21.66 -20.57 -4.90
CA PHE A 274 20.22 -20.28 -5.02
C PHE A 274 19.91 -18.86 -4.60
N VAL A 275 18.96 -18.23 -5.32
CA VAL A 275 18.44 -16.90 -4.96
C VAL A 275 16.93 -16.96 -4.93
N SER A 276 16.33 -16.53 -3.81
CA SER A 276 14.87 -16.41 -3.68
C SER A 276 14.47 -15.00 -3.26
N GLY A 277 13.29 -14.61 -3.73
CA GLY A 277 12.69 -13.31 -3.48
C GLY A 277 11.42 -13.36 -2.63
N PHE A 278 10.69 -12.27 -2.67
CA PHE A 278 9.40 -12.09 -2.01
C PHE A 278 8.59 -11.06 -2.79
N ASP A 279 7.26 -11.14 -2.79
CA ASP A 279 6.24 -10.25 -3.36
C ASP A 279 5.63 -10.75 -4.68
N ASN A 280 6.33 -11.53 -5.51
CA ASN A 280 5.93 -11.95 -6.86
C ASN A 280 5.51 -10.75 -7.73
N VAL A 281 6.41 -9.78 -7.88
CA VAL A 281 6.24 -8.67 -8.82
C VAL A 281 6.86 -9.02 -10.18
N ASP A 282 6.54 -8.25 -11.23
CA ASP A 282 6.91 -8.56 -12.63
C ASP A 282 8.40 -8.86 -12.82
N ILE A 283 9.27 -8.18 -12.07
CA ILE A 283 10.73 -8.42 -12.15
C ILE A 283 11.09 -9.87 -11.82
N SER A 284 10.30 -10.57 -10.99
CA SER A 284 10.57 -11.96 -10.64
C SER A 284 10.50 -12.92 -11.83
N GLN A 285 9.79 -12.52 -12.89
CA GLN A 285 9.65 -13.28 -14.13
C GLN A 285 10.47 -12.68 -15.28
N ALA A 286 10.82 -11.40 -15.19
CA ALA A 286 11.53 -10.69 -16.25
C ALA A 286 13.05 -10.91 -16.24
N VAL A 287 13.63 -11.30 -15.10
CA VAL A 287 15.06 -11.61 -14.98
C VAL A 287 15.32 -13.08 -15.28
N PHE A 288 16.56 -13.38 -15.66
CA PHE A 288 16.99 -14.76 -15.89
C PHE A 288 18.16 -15.14 -14.95
N PRO A 289 18.04 -16.26 -14.24
CA PRO A 289 16.88 -17.15 -14.13
C PRO A 289 15.72 -16.50 -13.43
N ALA A 290 14.47 -16.90 -13.76
CA ALA A 290 13.27 -16.38 -13.11
C ALA A 290 13.26 -16.75 -11.62
N ILE A 291 12.81 -15.80 -10.78
CA ILE A 291 13.00 -15.83 -9.32
C ILE A 291 11.92 -16.66 -8.64
N THR A 292 12.33 -17.64 -7.85
CA THR A 292 11.49 -18.29 -6.83
C THR A 292 11.11 -17.27 -5.77
N THR A 293 9.81 -17.13 -5.48
CA THR A 293 9.31 -16.04 -4.64
C THR A 293 8.08 -16.45 -3.83
N ILE A 294 7.71 -15.61 -2.87
CA ILE A 294 6.42 -15.69 -2.18
C ILE A 294 5.43 -14.76 -2.89
N ASN A 295 4.33 -15.31 -3.37
CA ASN A 295 3.23 -14.56 -3.97
C ASN A 295 2.30 -14.01 -2.89
N LEU A 296 2.16 -12.70 -2.82
CA LEU A 296 1.20 -12.02 -1.96
C LEU A 296 -0.07 -11.68 -2.74
N PRO A 297 -1.24 -11.80 -2.13
CA PRO A 297 -2.51 -11.38 -2.73
C PRO A 297 -2.66 -9.84 -2.68
N LYS A 298 -1.73 -9.13 -3.36
CA LYS A 298 -1.56 -7.66 -3.30
C LYS A 298 -2.85 -6.89 -3.61
N TYR A 299 -3.54 -7.29 -4.67
CA TYR A 299 -4.82 -6.68 -5.04
C TYR A 299 -5.86 -6.85 -3.94
N GLN A 300 -6.00 -8.06 -3.38
CA GLN A 300 -6.97 -8.35 -2.32
C GLN A 300 -6.63 -7.60 -1.02
N LEU A 301 -5.34 -7.44 -0.69
CA LEU A 301 -4.90 -6.66 0.47
C LEU A 301 -5.39 -5.21 0.36
N GLY A 302 -5.16 -4.56 -0.77
CA GLY A 302 -5.61 -3.19 -1.01
C GLY A 302 -7.13 -3.06 -1.07
N TYR A 303 -7.80 -4.01 -1.75
CA TYR A 303 -9.26 -4.02 -1.86
C TYR A 303 -9.91 -4.11 -0.47
N MET A 304 -9.50 -5.08 0.34
CA MET A 304 -10.05 -5.28 1.68
C MET A 304 -9.72 -4.15 2.65
N ALA A 305 -8.50 -3.57 2.57
CA ALA A 305 -8.16 -2.39 3.37
C ALA A 305 -9.10 -1.22 3.07
N CYS A 306 -9.44 -1.00 1.81
CA CYS A 306 -10.38 0.04 1.41
C CYS A 306 -11.80 -0.25 1.92
N GLU A 307 -12.28 -1.48 1.80
CA GLU A 307 -13.59 -1.89 2.35
C GLU A 307 -13.66 -1.64 3.87
N LEU A 308 -12.60 -2.00 4.61
CA LEU A 308 -12.52 -1.78 6.06
C LEU A 308 -12.51 -0.29 6.42
N LEU A 309 -11.85 0.55 5.63
CA LEU A 309 -11.85 2.00 5.85
C LEU A 309 -13.24 2.58 5.59
N ILE A 310 -13.88 2.22 4.48
CA ILE A 310 -15.22 2.71 4.12
C ILE A 310 -16.24 2.26 5.17
N GLU A 311 -16.21 1.00 5.58
CA GLU A 311 -17.06 0.49 6.66
C GLU A 311 -16.91 1.32 7.95
N ARG A 312 -15.66 1.70 8.29
CA ARG A 312 -15.37 2.55 9.45
C ARG A 312 -15.85 3.98 9.29
N LEU A 313 -15.79 4.53 8.08
CA LEU A 313 -16.28 5.89 7.78
C LEU A 313 -17.79 5.96 7.82
N GLU A 314 -18.48 4.92 7.36
CA GLU A 314 -19.95 4.83 7.37
C GLU A 314 -20.51 4.45 8.73
N ASN A 315 -19.79 3.61 9.48
CA ASN A 315 -20.15 3.20 10.84
C ASN A 315 -18.96 3.33 11.81
N PRO A 316 -18.81 4.46 12.50
CA PRO A 316 -17.72 4.68 13.46
C PRO A 316 -17.62 3.65 14.60
N ASN A 317 -18.69 2.90 14.88
CA ASN A 317 -18.72 1.88 15.93
C ASN A 317 -18.50 0.45 15.41
N VAL A 318 -18.11 0.29 14.15
CA VAL A 318 -17.79 -1.03 13.58
C VAL A 318 -16.68 -1.72 14.36
N LYS A 319 -16.80 -3.04 14.53
CA LYS A 319 -15.75 -3.83 15.21
C LYS A 319 -14.46 -3.81 14.41
N VAL A 320 -13.36 -3.68 15.11
CA VAL A 320 -12.01 -3.80 14.53
C VAL A 320 -11.80 -5.20 13.97
N LYS A 321 -11.27 -5.29 12.74
CA LYS A 321 -10.97 -6.53 12.04
C LYS A 321 -9.48 -6.59 11.71
N GLN A 322 -8.85 -7.69 12.06
CA GLN A 322 -7.44 -7.96 11.75
C GLN A 322 -7.40 -9.13 10.76
N ILE A 323 -7.14 -8.83 9.48
CA ILE A 323 -7.27 -9.78 8.39
C ILE A 323 -5.88 -10.17 7.89
N LEU A 324 -5.56 -11.45 8.02
CA LEU A 324 -4.36 -12.05 7.43
C LEU A 324 -4.77 -12.89 6.23
N LEU A 325 -4.22 -12.59 5.07
CA LEU A 325 -4.44 -13.33 3.82
C LEU A 325 -3.31 -14.34 3.62
N ASN A 326 -3.61 -15.42 2.91
CA ASN A 326 -2.64 -16.46 2.60
C ASN A 326 -1.64 -15.98 1.54
N ALA A 327 -0.37 -16.34 1.74
CA ALA A 327 0.70 -16.18 0.77
C ALA A 327 1.14 -17.55 0.24
N GLU A 328 1.61 -17.61 -1.00
CA GLU A 328 1.94 -18.83 -1.70
C GLU A 328 3.41 -18.84 -2.13
N LEU A 329 4.09 -19.99 -2.01
CA LEU A 329 5.41 -20.20 -2.57
C LEU A 329 5.29 -20.51 -4.07
N ILE A 330 6.00 -19.73 -4.89
CA ILE A 330 6.11 -19.94 -6.35
C ILE A 330 7.55 -20.31 -6.65
N ILE A 331 7.74 -21.55 -7.06
CA ILE A 331 9.07 -22.10 -7.38
C ILE A 331 9.39 -21.83 -8.86
N ARG A 332 10.61 -21.34 -9.14
CA ARG A 332 11.13 -21.04 -10.48
C ARG A 332 12.61 -21.41 -10.58
N GLU A 333 13.22 -21.07 -11.71
CA GLU A 333 14.56 -21.50 -12.11
C GLU A 333 15.67 -21.07 -11.15
N SER A 334 15.52 -19.94 -10.43
CA SER A 334 16.57 -19.44 -9.53
C SER A 334 16.87 -20.35 -8.32
N THR A 335 16.06 -21.39 -8.12
CA THR A 335 16.26 -22.43 -7.08
C THR A 335 15.99 -23.85 -7.59
N GLN A 336 16.00 -24.06 -8.90
CA GLN A 336 15.86 -25.39 -9.53
C GLN A 336 17.08 -25.65 -10.40
N LYS A 337 17.70 -26.86 -10.24
CA LYS A 337 18.77 -27.37 -11.09
C LYS A 337 18.21 -28.26 -12.18
#